data_29c673b4aa7accf9ed5de5808d242486
#
_entry.id   29c673b4aa7accf9ed5de5808d242486
#
_cell.length_a   1.000
_cell.length_b   1.000
_cell.length_c   1.000
_cell.angle_alpha   90.00
_cell.angle_beta   90.00
_cell.angle_gamma   90.00
#
_symmetry.space_group_name_H-M   'P 1'
#
loop_
_entity.id
_entity.type
_entity.pdbx_description
1 polymer ?
#
loop_
_entity_poly.entity_id
_entity_poly.type
_entity_poly.pdbx_seq_one_letter_code
_entity_poly.pdbx_strand_id
1 'polypeptide(L)'
;MGSYVVRYLSERGHLIHAYDLDPSRVEGLRNVKTHKVDLNFSVEDISSAEGNLALNMLPGAIGSVWTKALSERFTTIIDLSFSEITPNTSFSEADDIGSRILWDVGIAPGLSNMLASHAVRKMGNLTSLKIYVGGNPTEPTGEWKYMAPFSPSDVLEEYTRPARILRNGLPDIVPAITDRHIIEVPGYGRMEGFLTDGLRSLIETLPCSDMYEYTVRWPGHIQRFLDEVRDGSFDQEAAIQAWKHDDETPEFTWLMVQAVSEKGEVMAWNVIDEGGKDGHSMARTTGLVTAICTQILIENEDVIPPGVHPPEALPDYAISRIITEMKSHGVIIDGPEIDL
;
A
#
# COMPACT_ATOMS: atom_id res chain seq x y z
N MET A 1 -9.23 5.88 -2.19
CA MET A 1 -7.95 6.37 -1.61
C MET A 1 -7.69 7.81 -2.01
N GLY A 2 -7.52 8.17 -3.26
CA GLY A 2 -7.19 9.53 -3.71
C GLY A 2 -8.08 10.62 -3.13
N SER A 3 -9.39 10.43 -3.13
CA SER A 3 -10.32 11.40 -2.56
C SER A 3 -10.12 11.62 -1.04
N TYR A 4 -9.69 10.59 -0.30
CA TYR A 4 -9.34 10.70 1.11
C TYR A 4 -8.13 11.61 1.32
N VAL A 5 -7.04 11.34 0.58
CA VAL A 5 -5.81 12.13 0.66
C VAL A 5 -6.04 13.58 0.28
N VAL A 6 -6.82 13.83 -0.79
CA VAL A 6 -7.19 15.19 -1.21
C VAL A 6 -7.95 15.94 -0.10
N ARG A 7 -8.94 15.31 0.55
CA ARG A 7 -9.66 15.91 1.67
C ARG A 7 -8.74 16.24 2.84
N TYR A 8 -7.94 15.25 3.27
CA TYR A 8 -7.01 15.42 4.39
C TYR A 8 -6.05 16.59 4.18
N LEU A 9 -5.45 16.72 3.01
CA LEU A 9 -4.51 17.79 2.69
C LEU A 9 -5.23 19.14 2.49
N SER A 10 -6.41 19.16 1.86
CA SER A 10 -7.17 20.38 1.65
C SER A 10 -7.65 21.01 2.97
N GLU A 11 -8.03 20.19 3.95
CA GLU A 11 -8.40 20.63 5.30
C GLU A 11 -7.23 21.26 6.06
N ARG A 12 -6.01 20.87 5.73
CA ARG A 12 -4.76 21.46 6.26
C ARG A 12 -4.30 22.70 5.49
N GLY A 13 -5.09 23.15 4.51
CA GLY A 13 -4.88 24.40 3.80
C GLY A 13 -4.00 24.29 2.54
N HIS A 14 -3.62 23.11 2.14
CA HIS A 14 -2.86 22.92 0.90
C HIS A 14 -3.72 23.20 -0.34
N LEU A 15 -3.14 23.86 -1.34
CA LEU A 15 -3.75 24.03 -2.65
C LEU A 15 -3.48 22.75 -3.48
N ILE A 16 -4.56 22.12 -3.95
CA ILE A 16 -4.49 20.83 -4.61
C ILE A 16 -5.04 20.91 -6.03
N HIS A 17 -4.31 20.38 -6.97
CA HIS A 17 -4.76 20.12 -8.33
C HIS A 17 -4.99 18.61 -8.46
N ALA A 18 -6.24 18.19 -8.55
CA ALA A 18 -6.64 16.80 -8.66
C ALA A 18 -6.95 16.46 -10.13
N TYR A 19 -6.17 15.53 -10.67
CA TYR A 19 -6.30 15.02 -12.05
C TYR A 19 -6.88 13.61 -11.99
N ASP A 20 -8.03 13.37 -12.58
CA ASP A 20 -8.71 12.07 -12.59
C ASP A 20 -9.66 11.97 -13.78
N LEU A 21 -9.96 10.74 -14.19
CA LEU A 21 -11.01 10.46 -15.16
C LEU A 21 -12.40 10.90 -14.65
N ASP A 22 -12.64 10.75 -13.33
CA ASP A 22 -13.85 11.21 -12.65
C ASP A 22 -13.51 11.89 -11.30
N PRO A 23 -13.19 13.21 -11.32
CA PRO A 23 -12.84 13.95 -10.12
C PRO A 23 -14.04 14.37 -9.24
N SER A 24 -15.26 13.91 -9.54
CA SER A 24 -16.51 14.35 -8.89
C SER A 24 -16.50 14.20 -7.38
N ARG A 25 -15.80 13.19 -6.83
CA ARG A 25 -15.71 12.94 -5.39
C ARG A 25 -14.98 14.03 -4.58
N VAL A 26 -14.22 14.88 -5.26
CA VAL A 26 -13.45 15.98 -4.63
C VAL A 26 -13.82 17.35 -5.20
N GLU A 27 -14.81 17.40 -6.11
CA GLU A 27 -15.31 18.64 -6.67
C GLU A 27 -15.97 19.51 -5.60
N GLY A 28 -15.69 20.80 -5.64
CA GLY A 28 -16.24 21.78 -4.67
C GLY A 28 -15.56 21.79 -3.30
N LEU A 29 -14.56 20.93 -3.04
CA LEU A 29 -13.76 21.03 -1.83
C LEU A 29 -12.95 22.32 -1.83
N ARG A 30 -12.78 22.90 -0.63
CA ARG A 30 -11.97 24.11 -0.44
C ARG A 30 -10.53 23.83 -0.86
N ASN A 31 -9.90 24.79 -1.55
CA ASN A 31 -8.51 24.69 -2.02
C ASN A 31 -8.25 23.53 -3.01
N VAL A 32 -9.27 22.94 -3.60
CA VAL A 32 -9.14 21.87 -4.60
C VAL A 32 -9.60 22.39 -5.96
N LYS A 33 -8.73 22.23 -6.95
CA LYS A 33 -9.05 22.45 -8.36
C LYS A 33 -9.02 21.09 -9.07
N THR A 34 -10.15 20.73 -9.66
CA THR A 34 -10.31 19.46 -10.36
C THR A 34 -10.02 19.60 -11.85
N HIS A 35 -9.39 18.57 -12.40
CA HIS A 35 -9.09 18.43 -13.82
C HIS A 35 -9.57 17.06 -14.27
N LYS A 36 -10.57 17.05 -15.14
CA LYS A 36 -11.05 15.80 -15.75
C LYS A 36 -10.16 15.45 -16.93
N VAL A 37 -9.39 14.38 -16.81
CA VAL A 37 -8.41 13.96 -17.81
C VAL A 37 -8.28 12.44 -17.79
N ASP A 38 -8.07 11.85 -18.97
CA ASP A 38 -7.78 10.42 -19.09
C ASP A 38 -6.26 10.23 -19.19
N LEU A 39 -5.67 9.81 -18.07
CA LEU A 39 -4.23 9.63 -17.93
C LEU A 39 -3.70 8.32 -18.55
N ASN A 40 -4.54 7.53 -19.23
CA ASN A 40 -4.08 6.36 -19.99
C ASN A 40 -3.40 6.73 -21.31
N PHE A 41 -3.61 7.94 -21.84
CA PHE A 41 -3.24 8.29 -23.22
C PHE A 41 -2.01 9.19 -23.36
N SER A 42 -1.77 10.14 -22.46
CA SER A 42 -0.64 11.06 -22.65
C SER A 42 -0.15 11.72 -21.36
N VAL A 43 1.16 11.69 -21.19
CA VAL A 43 1.87 12.46 -20.13
C VAL A 43 1.80 13.96 -20.39
N GLU A 44 1.56 14.36 -21.65
CA GLU A 44 1.45 15.77 -22.04
C GLU A 44 0.21 16.46 -21.48
N ASP A 45 -0.83 15.70 -21.10
CA ASP A 45 -2.08 16.21 -20.55
C ASP A 45 -1.91 16.95 -19.22
N ILE A 46 -0.81 16.72 -18.51
CA ILE A 46 -0.44 17.48 -17.31
C ILE A 46 0.72 18.46 -17.55
N SER A 47 1.01 18.80 -18.81
CA SER A 47 2.11 19.71 -19.16
C SER A 47 2.01 21.08 -18.48
N SER A 48 0.81 21.52 -18.09
CA SER A 48 0.54 22.74 -17.35
C SER A 48 0.41 22.53 -15.84
N ALA A 49 0.65 21.33 -15.32
CA ALA A 49 0.58 21.10 -13.88
C ALA A 49 1.70 21.83 -13.15
N GLU A 50 1.33 22.58 -12.13
CA GLU A 50 2.23 23.35 -11.26
C GLU A 50 2.10 22.87 -9.84
N GLY A 51 3.18 22.87 -9.08
CA GLY A 51 3.18 22.49 -7.67
C GLY A 51 4.59 22.22 -7.15
N ASN A 52 4.69 22.05 -5.85
CA ASN A 52 5.93 21.69 -5.18
C ASN A 52 6.12 20.16 -5.13
N LEU A 53 5.03 19.42 -5.07
CA LEU A 53 5.03 17.98 -4.87
C LEU A 53 3.93 17.33 -5.73
N ALA A 54 4.20 16.14 -6.24
CA ALA A 54 3.22 15.32 -6.96
C ALA A 54 2.94 14.02 -6.20
N LEU A 55 1.66 13.60 -6.23
CA LEU A 55 1.22 12.30 -5.73
C LEU A 55 0.75 11.45 -6.92
N ASN A 56 1.42 10.34 -7.14
CA ASN A 56 0.99 9.34 -8.11
C ASN A 56 0.16 8.26 -7.41
N MET A 57 -1.14 8.26 -7.68
CA MET A 57 -2.11 7.33 -7.11
C MET A 57 -2.84 6.54 -8.22
N LEU A 58 -2.19 6.43 -9.36
CA LEU A 58 -2.72 5.74 -10.54
C LEU A 58 -2.62 4.22 -10.39
N PRO A 59 -3.44 3.45 -11.12
CA PRO A 59 -3.33 2.00 -11.16
C PRO A 59 -1.94 1.51 -11.56
N GLY A 60 -1.55 0.33 -11.05
CA GLY A 60 -0.22 -0.26 -11.26
C GLY A 60 0.19 -0.36 -12.72
N ALA A 61 -0.76 -0.64 -13.62
CA ALA A 61 -0.50 -0.79 -15.05
C ALA A 61 0.12 0.45 -15.74
N ILE A 62 -0.13 1.65 -15.21
CA ILE A 62 0.37 2.91 -15.78
C ILE A 62 1.25 3.71 -14.81
N GLY A 63 1.30 3.31 -13.55
CA GLY A 63 1.91 4.08 -12.47
C GLY A 63 3.39 4.38 -12.67
N SER A 64 4.20 3.38 -13.04
CA SER A 64 5.65 3.57 -13.21
C SER A 64 6.03 4.59 -14.29
N VAL A 65 5.25 4.63 -15.38
CA VAL A 65 5.44 5.62 -16.47
C VAL A 65 5.19 7.03 -15.95
N TRP A 66 4.13 7.19 -15.14
CA TRP A 66 3.78 8.49 -14.57
C TRP A 66 4.77 8.94 -13.50
N THR A 67 5.28 8.05 -12.64
CA THR A 67 6.30 8.41 -11.65
C THR A 67 7.54 8.96 -12.33
N LYS A 68 7.98 8.34 -13.42
CA LYS A 68 9.11 8.85 -14.21
C LYS A 68 8.82 10.22 -14.82
N ALA A 69 7.69 10.40 -15.44
CA ALA A 69 7.30 11.67 -16.04
C ALA A 69 7.14 12.81 -15.02
N LEU A 70 6.59 12.49 -13.84
CA LEU A 70 6.46 13.46 -12.75
C LEU A 70 7.82 13.88 -12.19
N SER A 71 8.82 12.98 -12.14
CA SER A 71 10.16 13.29 -11.64
C SER A 71 10.93 14.31 -12.48
N GLU A 72 10.57 14.48 -13.74
CA GLU A 72 11.13 15.51 -14.62
C GLU A 72 10.59 16.92 -14.33
N ARG A 73 9.53 17.03 -13.52
CA ARG A 73 8.79 18.28 -13.29
C ARG A 73 8.70 18.70 -11.83
N PHE A 74 8.63 17.74 -10.93
CA PHE A 74 8.43 17.99 -9.51
C PHE A 74 9.68 17.59 -8.72
N THR A 75 10.00 18.35 -7.69
CA THR A 75 11.12 18.06 -6.80
C THR A 75 10.86 16.91 -5.84
N THR A 76 9.58 16.64 -5.54
CA THR A 76 9.18 15.57 -4.64
C THR A 76 8.00 14.81 -5.23
N ILE A 77 8.10 13.49 -5.28
CA ILE A 77 7.05 12.59 -5.75
C ILE A 77 6.77 11.56 -4.67
N ILE A 78 5.49 11.34 -4.38
CA ILE A 78 5.02 10.22 -3.56
C ILE A 78 4.21 9.30 -4.46
N ASP A 79 4.61 8.04 -4.54
CA ASP A 79 4.02 7.06 -5.44
C ASP A 79 3.34 5.93 -4.63
N LEU A 80 2.07 5.71 -4.94
CA LEU A 80 1.24 4.63 -4.40
C LEU A 80 0.91 3.58 -5.45
N SER A 81 1.37 3.77 -6.68
CA SER A 81 1.06 2.82 -7.74
C SER A 81 1.70 1.46 -7.44
N PHE A 82 0.88 0.42 -7.43
CA PHE A 82 1.36 -0.95 -7.21
C PHE A 82 1.83 -1.59 -8.53
N SER A 83 2.76 -0.90 -9.20
CA SER A 83 3.30 -1.34 -10.49
C SER A 83 4.18 -2.59 -10.34
N GLU A 84 4.14 -3.48 -11.33
CA GLU A 84 5.06 -4.63 -11.42
C GLU A 84 6.51 -4.15 -11.52
N ILE A 85 6.75 -3.14 -12.38
CA ILE A 85 8.04 -2.46 -12.48
C ILE A 85 8.10 -1.37 -11.41
N THR A 86 8.96 -1.56 -10.43
CA THR A 86 9.12 -0.63 -9.32
C THR A 86 9.99 0.58 -9.71
N PRO A 87 9.83 1.74 -9.06
CA PRO A 87 10.65 2.92 -9.36
C PRO A 87 12.15 2.67 -9.27
N ASN A 88 12.63 1.91 -8.28
CA ASN A 88 14.06 1.57 -8.16
C ASN A 88 14.60 0.78 -9.37
N THR A 89 13.76 0.08 -10.13
CA THR A 89 14.17 -0.64 -11.34
C THR A 89 13.92 0.15 -12.62
N SER A 90 13.00 1.12 -12.61
CA SER A 90 12.66 1.96 -13.77
C SER A 90 13.62 3.14 -13.96
N PHE A 91 14.37 3.53 -12.92
CA PHE A 91 15.44 4.50 -12.99
C PHE A 91 16.79 3.79 -13.02
N SER A 92 17.66 4.17 -13.94
CA SER A 92 19.02 3.64 -14.01
C SER A 92 19.93 4.37 -13.03
N GLU A 93 21.04 3.75 -12.61
CA GLU A 93 22.08 4.40 -11.80
C GLU A 93 22.72 5.61 -12.51
N ALA A 94 22.57 5.72 -13.83
CA ALA A 94 23.08 6.82 -14.64
C ALA A 94 22.09 8.01 -14.70
N ASP A 95 20.86 7.84 -14.26
CA ASP A 95 19.85 8.92 -14.21
C ASP A 95 20.24 9.89 -13.08
N ASP A 96 20.54 11.14 -13.43
CA ASP A 96 20.74 12.21 -12.46
C ASP A 96 19.37 12.64 -11.91
N ILE A 97 18.91 11.93 -10.87
CA ILE A 97 17.60 12.14 -10.27
C ILE A 97 17.70 13.29 -9.28
N GLY A 98 17.41 14.52 -9.75
CA GLY A 98 17.35 15.72 -8.91
C GLY A 98 16.12 15.73 -7.98
N SER A 99 15.11 14.92 -8.26
CA SER A 99 13.88 14.80 -7.44
C SER A 99 14.02 13.75 -6.34
N ARG A 100 13.16 13.87 -5.32
CA ARG A 100 12.98 12.89 -4.24
C ARG A 100 11.74 12.06 -4.56
N ILE A 101 11.90 10.77 -4.70
CA ILE A 101 10.81 9.84 -5.01
C ILE A 101 10.66 8.88 -3.84
N LEU A 102 9.54 8.96 -3.12
CA LEU A 102 9.14 8.00 -2.09
C LEU A 102 8.03 7.14 -2.67
N TRP A 103 8.27 5.85 -2.85
CA TRP A 103 7.35 4.95 -3.53
C TRP A 103 6.79 3.86 -2.62
N ASP A 104 5.71 3.19 -3.05
CA ASP A 104 4.96 2.18 -2.27
C ASP A 104 4.43 2.72 -0.92
N VAL A 105 3.88 3.93 -0.91
CA VAL A 105 3.52 4.65 0.32
C VAL A 105 2.06 4.38 0.72
N GLY A 106 1.75 3.12 1.05
CA GLY A 106 0.43 2.69 1.51
C GLY A 106 0.46 2.03 2.89
N ILE A 107 -0.57 1.21 3.18
CA ILE A 107 -0.59 0.38 4.39
C ILE A 107 0.36 -0.81 4.26
N ALA A 108 0.30 -1.54 3.15
CA ALA A 108 1.20 -2.63 2.74
C ALA A 108 1.11 -2.79 1.21
N PRO A 109 2.21 -2.54 0.50
CA PRO A 109 3.49 -1.98 1.00
C PRO A 109 3.35 -0.55 1.54
N GLY A 110 4.28 -0.16 2.40
CA GLY A 110 4.32 1.17 3.02
C GLY A 110 4.55 1.11 4.52
N LEU A 111 3.49 1.22 5.33
CA LEU A 111 3.63 1.10 6.79
C LEU A 111 4.25 -0.24 7.20
N SER A 112 3.92 -1.33 6.52
CA SER A 112 4.55 -2.64 6.73
C SER A 112 6.07 -2.58 6.59
N ASN A 113 6.56 -1.91 5.55
CA ASN A 113 7.99 -1.74 5.29
C ASN A 113 8.66 -0.87 6.36
N MET A 114 8.01 0.22 6.75
CA MET A 114 8.48 1.12 7.81
C MET A 114 8.63 0.40 9.15
N LEU A 115 7.64 -0.41 9.54
CA LEU A 115 7.67 -1.21 10.77
C LEU A 115 8.76 -2.29 10.72
N ALA A 116 8.91 -2.95 9.57
CA ALA A 116 9.98 -3.94 9.37
C ALA A 116 11.37 -3.30 9.49
N SER A 117 11.57 -2.12 8.89
CA SER A 117 12.85 -1.40 8.99
C SER A 117 13.14 -0.92 10.41
N HIS A 118 12.11 -0.47 11.15
CA HIS A 118 12.24 -0.15 12.57
C HIS A 118 12.68 -1.38 13.38
N ALA A 119 12.08 -2.56 13.15
CA ALA A 119 12.49 -3.79 13.81
C ALA A 119 13.97 -4.12 13.57
N VAL A 120 14.46 -3.98 12.33
CA VAL A 120 15.88 -4.15 12.01
C VAL A 120 16.76 -3.14 12.74
N ARG A 121 16.37 -1.86 12.78
CA ARG A 121 17.13 -0.83 13.53
C ARG A 121 17.24 -1.11 15.01
N LYS A 122 16.21 -1.73 15.61
CA LYS A 122 16.17 -2.05 17.06
C LYS A 122 16.82 -3.38 17.39
N MET A 123 16.63 -4.41 16.57
CA MET A 123 17.03 -5.79 16.90
C MET A 123 18.24 -6.30 16.09
N GLY A 124 18.64 -5.60 15.02
CA GLY A 124 19.66 -6.06 14.07
C GLY A 124 19.08 -7.03 13.04
N ASN A 125 19.90 -7.98 12.57
CA ASN A 125 19.49 -8.95 11.56
C ASN A 125 18.30 -9.80 12.03
N LEU A 126 17.40 -10.08 11.10
CA LEU A 126 16.22 -10.90 11.34
C LEU A 126 16.41 -12.34 10.84
N THR A 127 15.90 -13.30 11.57
CA THR A 127 15.73 -14.68 11.07
C THR A 127 14.42 -14.83 10.32
N SER A 128 13.37 -14.06 10.69
CA SER A 128 12.07 -14.14 10.03
C SER A 128 11.34 -12.80 10.05
N LEU A 129 10.74 -12.48 8.93
CA LEU A 129 9.77 -11.38 8.79
C LEU A 129 8.51 -11.93 8.12
N LYS A 130 7.36 -11.76 8.77
CA LYS A 130 6.06 -12.11 8.22
C LYS A 130 5.16 -10.89 8.23
N ILE A 131 4.55 -10.62 7.10
CA ILE A 131 3.57 -9.56 6.90
C ILE A 131 2.25 -10.23 6.48
N TYR A 132 1.16 -9.88 7.13
CA TYR A 132 -0.18 -10.28 6.76
C TYR A 132 -1.03 -9.05 6.56
N VAL A 133 -1.73 -8.95 5.44
CA VAL A 133 -2.58 -7.80 5.14
C VAL A 133 -3.85 -8.23 4.42
N GLY A 134 -4.94 -7.56 4.72
CA GLY A 134 -6.19 -7.78 4.01
C GLY A 134 -7.24 -6.72 4.33
N GLY A 135 -7.99 -6.32 3.30
CA GLY A 135 -9.25 -5.62 3.44
C GLY A 135 -10.38 -6.57 3.10
N ASN A 136 -11.38 -6.69 3.97
CA ASN A 136 -12.44 -7.66 3.85
C ASN A 136 -13.75 -7.11 4.41
N PRO A 137 -14.92 -7.57 3.95
CA PRO A 137 -16.14 -7.34 4.69
C PRO A 137 -16.05 -7.92 6.10
N THR A 138 -16.71 -7.32 7.09
CA THR A 138 -16.67 -7.78 8.50
C THR A 138 -17.22 -9.18 8.69
N GLU A 139 -18.08 -9.62 7.77
CA GLU A 139 -18.62 -10.97 7.72
C GLU A 139 -18.49 -11.55 6.31
N PRO A 140 -18.34 -12.89 6.16
CA PRO A 140 -18.20 -13.55 4.87
C PRO A 140 -19.52 -13.59 4.09
N THR A 141 -19.97 -12.45 3.57
CA THR A 141 -21.21 -12.29 2.83
C THR A 141 -21.06 -12.56 1.34
N GLY A 142 -22.16 -12.92 0.68
CA GLY A 142 -22.18 -13.21 -0.75
C GLY A 142 -21.44 -14.49 -1.13
N GLU A 143 -21.48 -14.81 -2.41
CA GLU A 143 -20.86 -16.03 -2.93
C GLU A 143 -19.33 -16.01 -2.87
N TRP A 144 -18.73 -14.84 -3.11
CA TRP A 144 -17.28 -14.65 -3.08
C TRP A 144 -16.72 -14.40 -1.68
N LYS A 145 -17.58 -14.06 -0.70
CA LYS A 145 -17.15 -13.69 0.66
C LYS A 145 -16.08 -12.59 0.66
N TYR A 146 -16.11 -11.73 -0.32
CA TYR A 146 -15.10 -10.73 -0.57
C TYR A 146 -15.68 -9.50 -1.26
N MET A 147 -15.12 -8.36 -0.94
CA MET A 147 -15.35 -7.07 -1.58
C MET A 147 -14.00 -6.37 -1.69
N ALA A 148 -13.64 -5.92 -2.89
CA ALA A 148 -12.36 -5.27 -3.13
C ALA A 148 -12.38 -3.84 -2.59
N PRO A 149 -11.55 -3.50 -1.60
CA PRO A 149 -11.49 -2.15 -1.04
C PRO A 149 -10.70 -1.17 -1.94
N PHE A 150 -10.08 -1.68 -3.01
CA PHE A 150 -9.36 -0.92 -4.03
C PHE A 150 -9.68 -1.48 -5.42
N SER A 151 -8.86 -1.19 -6.43
CA SER A 151 -9.10 -1.65 -7.80
C SER A 151 -9.25 -3.18 -7.89
N PRO A 152 -10.42 -3.72 -8.30
CA PRO A 152 -10.58 -5.17 -8.46
C PRO A 152 -9.65 -5.79 -9.50
N SER A 153 -9.18 -5.03 -10.50
CA SER A 153 -8.17 -5.49 -11.45
C SER A 153 -6.82 -5.74 -10.78
N ASP A 154 -6.42 -4.85 -9.86
CA ASP A 154 -5.16 -5.01 -9.13
C ASP A 154 -5.23 -6.23 -8.17
N VAL A 155 -6.43 -6.56 -7.63
CA VAL A 155 -6.65 -7.81 -6.88
C VAL A 155 -6.41 -9.04 -7.73
N LEU A 156 -6.86 -9.04 -8.99
CA LEU A 156 -6.58 -10.15 -9.92
C LEU A 156 -5.08 -10.29 -10.22
N GLU A 157 -4.37 -9.17 -10.33
CA GLU A 157 -2.92 -9.20 -10.47
C GLU A 157 -2.24 -9.82 -9.24
N GLU A 158 -2.69 -9.52 -8.02
CA GLU A 158 -2.19 -10.16 -6.80
C GLU A 158 -2.38 -11.69 -6.83
N TYR A 159 -3.45 -12.20 -7.43
CA TYR A 159 -3.73 -13.63 -7.49
C TYR A 159 -3.00 -14.37 -8.61
N THR A 160 -2.45 -13.64 -9.57
CA THR A 160 -1.79 -14.23 -10.76
C THR A 160 -0.29 -13.94 -10.81
N ARG A 161 0.16 -12.84 -10.24
CA ARG A 161 1.59 -12.47 -10.21
C ARG A 161 2.36 -13.39 -9.27
N PRO A 162 3.45 -14.05 -9.73
CA PRO A 162 4.29 -14.83 -8.84
C PRO A 162 4.81 -14.02 -7.66
N ALA A 163 4.75 -14.61 -6.45
CA ALA A 163 5.21 -13.97 -5.24
C ALA A 163 6.74 -14.08 -5.11
N ARG A 164 7.40 -12.96 -4.90
CA ARG A 164 8.81 -12.91 -4.49
C ARG A 164 8.87 -13.04 -2.97
N ILE A 165 9.70 -13.96 -2.51
CA ILE A 165 9.96 -14.24 -1.10
C ILE A 165 11.46 -14.28 -0.83
N LEU A 166 11.84 -14.23 0.45
CA LEU A 166 13.20 -14.55 0.85
C LEU A 166 13.19 -15.87 1.61
N ARG A 167 14.08 -16.80 1.23
CA ARG A 167 14.22 -18.10 1.89
C ARG A 167 15.68 -18.43 2.10
N ASN A 168 16.08 -18.67 3.36
CA ASN A 168 17.48 -18.92 3.72
C ASN A 168 18.45 -17.82 3.21
N GLY A 169 18.03 -16.56 3.25
CA GLY A 169 18.80 -15.40 2.79
C GLY A 169 18.88 -15.24 1.26
N LEU A 170 18.17 -16.04 0.49
CA LEU A 170 18.15 -15.97 -0.98
C LEU A 170 16.76 -15.64 -1.50
N PRO A 171 16.66 -14.71 -2.49
CA PRO A 171 15.41 -14.46 -3.19
C PRO A 171 14.91 -15.75 -3.89
N ASP A 172 13.63 -16.01 -3.76
CA ASP A 172 12.92 -17.12 -4.39
C ASP A 172 11.60 -16.61 -5.00
N ILE A 173 11.17 -17.20 -6.08
CA ILE A 173 9.93 -16.85 -6.78
C ILE A 173 9.02 -18.06 -6.76
N VAL A 174 7.85 -17.91 -6.16
CA VAL A 174 6.87 -18.98 -6.04
C VAL A 174 5.55 -18.55 -6.70
N PRO A 175 4.72 -19.51 -7.17
CA PRO A 175 3.40 -19.15 -7.68
C PRO A 175 2.59 -18.39 -6.62
N ALA A 176 1.80 -17.42 -7.05
CA ALA A 176 0.83 -16.77 -6.17
C ALA A 176 -0.12 -17.79 -5.53
N ILE A 177 -0.75 -17.43 -4.44
CA ILE A 177 -1.75 -18.27 -3.73
C ILE A 177 -1.14 -19.60 -3.21
N THR A 178 0.16 -19.66 -3.01
CA THR A 178 0.80 -20.80 -2.33
C THR A 178 0.93 -20.57 -0.84
N ASP A 179 1.37 -21.58 -0.10
CA ASP A 179 1.52 -21.58 1.38
C ASP A 179 0.25 -21.13 2.12
N ARG A 180 -0.90 -21.64 1.64
CA ARG A 180 -2.21 -21.34 2.22
C ARG A 180 -2.33 -21.92 3.63
N HIS A 181 -2.75 -21.10 4.57
CA HIS A 181 -2.96 -21.52 5.96
C HIS A 181 -4.01 -20.67 6.68
N ILE A 182 -4.53 -21.19 7.75
CA ILE A 182 -5.49 -20.46 8.58
C ILE A 182 -4.73 -19.64 9.62
N ILE A 183 -5.14 -18.38 9.76
CA ILE A 183 -4.65 -17.45 10.76
C ILE A 183 -5.81 -16.86 11.57
N GLU A 184 -5.57 -16.57 12.86
CA GLU A 184 -6.52 -15.86 13.71
C GLU A 184 -6.33 -14.35 13.55
N VAL A 185 -7.39 -13.66 13.12
CA VAL A 185 -7.42 -12.20 13.00
C VAL A 185 -8.16 -11.64 14.23
N PRO A 186 -7.54 -10.75 15.01
CA PRO A 186 -8.17 -10.18 16.20
C PRO A 186 -9.54 -9.55 15.87
N GLY A 187 -10.57 -9.96 16.63
CA GLY A 187 -11.95 -9.48 16.44
C GLY A 187 -12.75 -10.19 15.35
N TYR A 188 -12.09 -10.89 14.41
CA TYR A 188 -12.76 -11.51 13.24
C TYR A 188 -12.60 -13.04 13.19
N GLY A 189 -11.68 -13.61 14.00
CA GLY A 189 -11.48 -15.05 14.08
C GLY A 189 -10.69 -15.62 12.90
N ARG A 190 -11.07 -16.81 12.44
CA ARG A 190 -10.28 -17.61 11.49
C ARG A 190 -10.41 -17.07 10.06
N MET A 191 -9.28 -16.67 9.50
CA MET A 191 -9.15 -16.25 8.11
C MET A 191 -8.09 -17.07 7.39
N GLU A 192 -7.99 -16.96 6.07
CA GLU A 192 -7.03 -17.68 5.24
C GLU A 192 -5.97 -16.72 4.71
N GLY A 193 -4.71 -16.99 5.05
CA GLY A 193 -3.53 -16.32 4.49
C GLY A 193 -2.93 -17.12 3.33
N PHE A 194 -2.41 -16.43 2.32
CA PHE A 194 -1.73 -17.01 1.18
C PHE A 194 -0.70 -16.03 0.60
N LEU A 195 0.39 -16.54 0.04
CA LEU A 195 1.50 -15.72 -0.48
C LEU A 195 1.07 -14.86 -1.67
N THR A 196 1.48 -13.59 -1.61
CA THR A 196 1.37 -12.60 -2.68
C THR A 196 2.65 -11.77 -2.81
N ASP A 197 2.79 -10.94 -3.85
CA ASP A 197 4.01 -10.20 -4.17
C ASP A 197 4.08 -8.84 -3.45
N GLY A 198 3.89 -8.81 -2.14
CA GLY A 198 3.83 -7.59 -1.33
C GLY A 198 5.12 -7.20 -0.61
N LEU A 199 6.16 -8.03 -0.60
CA LEU A 199 7.45 -7.69 0.05
C LEU A 199 8.18 -6.54 -0.64
N ARG A 200 8.10 -6.48 -1.96
CA ARG A 200 8.64 -5.39 -2.78
C ARG A 200 10.13 -5.11 -2.50
N SER A 201 10.44 -3.89 -2.04
CA SER A 201 11.82 -3.46 -1.73
C SER A 201 12.47 -4.21 -0.56
N LEU A 202 11.69 -4.76 0.37
CA LEU A 202 12.22 -5.38 1.59
C LEU A 202 13.22 -6.50 1.31
N ILE A 203 13.02 -7.24 0.23
CA ILE A 203 13.89 -8.36 -0.17
C ILE A 203 15.34 -7.87 -0.40
N GLU A 204 15.49 -6.65 -0.92
CA GLU A 204 16.78 -6.07 -1.29
C GLU A 204 17.36 -5.20 -0.17
N THR A 205 16.51 -4.65 0.69
CA THR A 205 16.91 -3.57 1.61
C THR A 205 17.10 -4.04 3.05
N LEU A 206 16.46 -5.14 3.47
CA LEU A 206 16.54 -5.58 4.87
C LEU A 206 17.33 -6.87 5.06
N PRO A 207 18.24 -6.93 6.07
CA PRO A 207 18.96 -8.14 6.42
C PRO A 207 18.04 -9.12 7.15
N CYS A 208 17.56 -10.14 6.43
CA CYS A 208 16.69 -11.17 6.98
C CYS A 208 16.99 -12.53 6.31
N SER A 209 16.74 -13.64 7.02
CA SER A 209 16.87 -14.97 6.44
C SER A 209 15.61 -15.40 5.67
N ASP A 210 14.44 -15.17 6.26
CA ASP A 210 13.16 -15.60 5.68
C ASP A 210 12.16 -14.46 5.71
N MET A 211 11.60 -14.08 4.56
CA MET A 211 10.57 -13.07 4.44
C MET A 211 9.38 -13.58 3.65
N TYR A 212 8.20 -13.33 4.18
CA TYR A 212 6.94 -13.72 3.56
C TYR A 212 5.91 -12.61 3.72
N GLU A 213 5.16 -12.33 2.66
CA GLU A 213 3.96 -11.51 2.71
C GLU A 213 2.77 -12.34 2.29
N TYR A 214 1.68 -12.23 3.06
CA TYR A 214 0.46 -12.99 2.90
C TYR A 214 -0.73 -12.03 2.77
N THR A 215 -1.47 -12.17 1.69
CA THR A 215 -2.79 -11.59 1.59
C THR A 215 -3.78 -12.43 2.39
N VAL A 216 -4.70 -11.77 3.09
CA VAL A 216 -5.66 -12.43 3.99
C VAL A 216 -7.07 -12.23 3.50
N ARG A 217 -7.84 -13.33 3.40
CA ARG A 217 -9.23 -13.36 2.96
C ARG A 217 -10.07 -14.30 3.82
N TRP A 218 -11.40 -14.18 3.73
CA TRP A 218 -12.30 -15.15 4.32
C TRP A 218 -12.10 -16.54 3.72
N PRO A 219 -12.13 -17.62 4.55
CA PRO A 219 -11.96 -18.98 4.05
C PRO A 219 -13.01 -19.34 2.99
N GLY A 220 -12.52 -19.93 1.91
CA GLY A 220 -13.33 -20.34 0.76
C GLY A 220 -13.32 -19.35 -0.41
N HIS A 221 -12.91 -18.08 -0.22
CA HIS A 221 -12.76 -17.13 -1.32
C HIS A 221 -11.74 -17.62 -2.35
N ILE A 222 -10.53 -17.90 -1.89
CA ILE A 222 -9.44 -18.38 -2.75
C ILE A 222 -9.71 -19.77 -3.31
N GLN A 223 -10.36 -20.64 -2.53
CA GLN A 223 -10.70 -21.95 -3.05
C GLN A 223 -11.66 -21.84 -4.24
N ARG A 224 -12.66 -20.98 -4.16
CA ARG A 224 -13.58 -20.73 -5.28
C ARG A 224 -12.83 -20.19 -6.51
N PHE A 225 -11.99 -19.20 -6.33
CA PHE A 225 -11.18 -18.64 -7.43
C PHE A 225 -10.38 -19.75 -8.14
N LEU A 226 -9.66 -20.56 -7.37
CA LEU A 226 -8.84 -21.65 -7.93
C LEU A 226 -9.69 -22.74 -8.62
N ASP A 227 -10.86 -23.04 -8.09
CA ASP A 227 -11.77 -24.03 -8.68
C ASP A 227 -12.32 -23.52 -10.02
N GLU A 228 -12.79 -22.27 -10.09
CA GLU A 228 -13.30 -21.68 -11.31
C GLU A 228 -12.20 -21.53 -12.38
N VAL A 229 -10.97 -21.15 -12.00
CA VAL A 229 -9.82 -21.11 -12.92
C VAL A 229 -9.49 -22.50 -13.45
N ARG A 230 -9.42 -23.50 -12.57
CA ARG A 230 -9.12 -24.91 -12.94
C ARG A 230 -10.16 -25.47 -13.90
N ASP A 231 -11.45 -25.20 -13.63
CA ASP A 231 -12.56 -25.75 -14.41
C ASP A 231 -12.81 -24.94 -15.70
N GLY A 232 -12.11 -23.80 -15.89
CA GLY A 232 -12.27 -22.91 -17.04
C GLY A 232 -13.57 -22.10 -17.03
N SER A 233 -14.23 -21.99 -15.87
CA SER A 233 -15.47 -21.24 -15.70
C SER A 233 -15.23 -19.80 -15.15
N PHE A 234 -13.99 -19.45 -14.80
CA PHE A 234 -13.68 -18.13 -14.27
C PHE A 234 -13.94 -17.03 -15.30
N ASP A 235 -14.86 -16.15 -14.97
CA ASP A 235 -15.18 -14.94 -15.74
C ASP A 235 -14.62 -13.72 -15.00
N GLN A 236 -13.57 -13.13 -15.56
CA GLN A 236 -12.88 -11.98 -14.98
C GLN A 236 -13.79 -10.75 -14.84
N GLU A 237 -14.62 -10.48 -15.86
CA GLU A 237 -15.51 -9.31 -15.83
C GLU A 237 -16.60 -9.49 -14.78
N ALA A 238 -17.18 -10.69 -14.68
CA ALA A 238 -18.16 -11.02 -13.67
C ALA A 238 -17.56 -10.96 -12.25
N ALA A 239 -16.34 -11.46 -12.06
CA ALA A 239 -15.62 -11.38 -10.78
C ALA A 239 -15.35 -9.92 -10.36
N ILE A 240 -14.83 -9.08 -11.25
CA ILE A 240 -14.62 -7.64 -11.02
C ILE A 240 -15.91 -6.95 -10.59
N GLN A 241 -17.04 -7.25 -11.24
CA GLN A 241 -18.33 -6.68 -10.85
C GLN A 241 -18.82 -7.21 -9.50
N ALA A 242 -18.65 -8.51 -9.23
CA ALA A 242 -19.05 -9.13 -7.96
C ALA A 242 -18.19 -8.65 -6.77
N TRP A 243 -16.94 -8.27 -6.97
CA TRP A 243 -16.04 -7.75 -5.94
C TRP A 243 -16.11 -6.24 -5.78
N LYS A 244 -16.92 -5.55 -6.56
CA LYS A 244 -17.01 -4.10 -6.50
C LYS A 244 -17.40 -3.64 -5.10
N HIS A 245 -16.68 -2.62 -4.62
CA HIS A 245 -16.94 -2.02 -3.32
C HIS A 245 -18.37 -1.49 -3.20
N ASP A 246 -18.97 -1.76 -2.07
CA ASP A 246 -20.28 -1.27 -1.65
C ASP A 246 -20.11 -0.48 -0.35
N ASP A 247 -20.45 0.81 -0.39
CA ASP A 247 -20.29 1.73 0.74
C ASP A 247 -21.22 1.39 1.93
N GLU A 248 -22.23 0.55 1.76
CA GLU A 248 -23.18 0.12 2.81
C GLU A 248 -22.69 -1.13 3.56
N THR A 249 -21.80 -1.94 2.96
CA THR A 249 -21.29 -3.14 3.57
C THR A 249 -20.16 -2.82 4.56
N PRO A 250 -20.33 -3.17 5.86
CA PRO A 250 -19.27 -2.99 6.85
C PRO A 250 -18.03 -3.79 6.46
N GLU A 251 -16.86 -3.16 6.56
CA GLU A 251 -15.60 -3.76 6.15
C GLU A 251 -14.48 -3.34 7.12
N PHE A 252 -13.38 -4.07 7.08
CA PHE A 252 -12.20 -3.77 7.87
C PHE A 252 -10.92 -4.00 7.08
N THR A 253 -9.88 -3.29 7.47
CA THR A 253 -8.50 -3.56 7.05
C THR A 253 -7.70 -4.04 8.24
N TRP A 254 -6.95 -5.11 8.05
CA TRP A 254 -6.00 -5.64 9.03
C TRP A 254 -4.61 -5.76 8.43
N LEU A 255 -3.61 -5.32 9.20
CA LEU A 255 -2.20 -5.53 8.92
C LEU A 255 -1.54 -6.11 10.16
N MET A 256 -0.75 -7.18 10.00
CA MET A 256 0.20 -7.65 11.00
C MET A 256 1.60 -7.68 10.43
N VAL A 257 2.55 -7.13 11.16
CA VAL A 257 3.99 -7.24 10.88
C VAL A 257 4.64 -7.93 12.06
N GLN A 258 5.29 -9.07 11.83
CA GLN A 258 6.01 -9.81 12.85
C GLN A 258 7.46 -10.03 12.42
N ALA A 259 8.39 -9.55 13.22
CA ALA A 259 9.83 -9.70 13.02
C ALA A 259 10.45 -10.49 14.16
N VAL A 260 11.35 -11.42 13.81
CA VAL A 260 12.13 -12.23 14.78
C VAL A 260 13.60 -12.03 14.51
N SER A 261 14.38 -11.62 15.51
CA SER A 261 15.83 -11.42 15.38
C SER A 261 16.62 -12.73 15.45
N GLU A 262 17.90 -12.69 15.07
CA GLU A 262 18.84 -13.82 15.27
C GLU A 262 18.98 -14.25 16.73
N LYS A 263 18.65 -13.36 17.69
CA LYS A 263 18.66 -13.65 19.13
C LYS A 263 17.34 -14.22 19.64
N GLY A 264 16.33 -14.36 18.77
CA GLY A 264 14.99 -14.82 19.13
C GLY A 264 14.09 -13.74 19.76
N GLU A 265 14.51 -12.47 19.72
CA GLU A 265 13.65 -11.35 20.12
C GLU A 265 12.54 -11.18 19.09
N VAL A 266 11.32 -10.85 19.55
CA VAL A 266 10.15 -10.70 18.69
C VAL A 266 9.59 -9.30 18.83
N MET A 267 9.36 -8.64 17.70
CA MET A 267 8.54 -7.43 17.60
C MET A 267 7.35 -7.72 16.68
N ALA A 268 6.15 -7.32 17.11
CA ALA A 268 4.95 -7.50 16.31
C ALA A 268 4.02 -6.30 16.47
N TRP A 269 3.43 -5.89 15.35
CA TRP A 269 2.40 -4.86 15.30
C TRP A 269 1.13 -5.41 14.67
N ASN A 270 -0.02 -5.02 15.21
CA ASN A 270 -1.33 -5.22 14.62
C ASN A 270 -1.97 -3.88 14.36
N VAL A 271 -2.46 -3.67 13.15
CA VAL A 271 -3.19 -2.48 12.72
C VAL A 271 -4.58 -2.92 12.29
N ILE A 272 -5.61 -2.33 12.87
CA ILE A 272 -7.01 -2.60 12.52
C ILE A 272 -7.74 -1.28 12.33
N ASP A 273 -8.51 -1.19 11.25
CA ASP A 273 -9.46 -0.11 11.00
C ASP A 273 -10.77 -0.67 10.41
N GLU A 274 -11.90 -0.21 10.91
CA GLU A 274 -13.23 -0.61 10.45
C GLU A 274 -13.89 0.48 9.59
N GLY A 275 -13.09 1.43 9.13
CA GLY A 275 -13.60 2.59 8.42
C GLY A 275 -14.24 3.62 9.36
N GLY A 276 -14.84 4.62 8.77
CA GLY A 276 -15.47 5.72 9.50
C GLY A 276 -16.29 6.61 8.58
N LYS A 277 -16.78 7.71 9.15
CA LYS A 277 -17.56 8.69 8.38
C LYS A 277 -16.78 9.38 7.26
N ASP A 278 -15.47 9.35 7.35
CA ASP A 278 -14.49 9.96 6.44
C ASP A 278 -14.03 9.01 5.32
N GLY A 279 -14.36 7.72 5.41
CA GLY A 279 -14.05 6.75 4.37
C GLY A 279 -14.02 5.31 4.85
N HIS A 280 -13.96 4.37 3.93
CA HIS A 280 -13.78 2.96 4.23
C HIS A 280 -12.34 2.67 4.71
N SER A 281 -12.13 1.55 5.40
CA SER A 281 -10.91 1.24 6.15
C SER A 281 -9.63 1.27 5.31
N MET A 282 -9.65 0.68 4.11
CA MET A 282 -8.48 0.66 3.23
C MET A 282 -8.15 2.06 2.69
N ALA A 283 -9.18 2.87 2.36
CA ALA A 283 -8.96 4.25 1.93
C ALA A 283 -8.40 5.12 3.06
N ARG A 284 -8.81 4.85 4.31
CA ARG A 284 -8.31 5.53 5.50
C ARG A 284 -6.89 5.11 5.82
N THR A 285 -6.63 3.81 5.96
CA THR A 285 -5.30 3.32 6.36
C THR A 285 -4.23 3.66 5.33
N THR A 286 -4.44 3.33 4.06
CA THR A 286 -3.52 3.71 2.98
C THR A 286 -3.45 5.22 2.81
N GLY A 287 -4.59 5.90 2.80
CA GLY A 287 -4.67 7.35 2.60
C GLY A 287 -4.03 8.15 3.74
N LEU A 288 -4.15 7.71 5.00
CA LEU A 288 -3.48 8.35 6.13
C LEU A 288 -1.96 8.24 6.01
N VAL A 289 -1.43 7.04 5.77
CA VAL A 289 0.01 6.86 5.58
C VAL A 289 0.53 7.80 4.49
N THR A 290 -0.13 7.80 3.33
CA THR A 290 0.24 8.67 2.20
C THR A 290 0.17 10.15 2.55
N ALA A 291 -0.94 10.59 3.14
CA ALA A 291 -1.18 12.00 3.43
C ALA A 291 -0.23 12.53 4.51
N ILE A 292 0.08 11.70 5.52
CA ILE A 292 1.02 12.07 6.59
C ILE A 292 2.45 12.09 6.05
N CYS A 293 2.86 11.11 5.23
CA CYS A 293 4.15 11.16 4.52
C CYS A 293 4.26 12.43 3.66
N THR A 294 3.19 12.78 2.94
CA THR A 294 3.12 14.01 2.16
C THR A 294 3.34 15.23 3.04
N GLN A 295 2.64 15.31 4.18
CA GLN A 295 2.78 16.41 5.13
C GLN A 295 4.21 16.51 5.69
N ILE A 296 4.82 15.38 6.04
CA ILE A 296 6.21 15.31 6.52
C ILE A 296 7.17 15.87 5.48
N LEU A 297 7.05 15.48 4.22
CA LEU A 297 7.93 15.93 3.14
C LEU A 297 7.68 17.38 2.73
N ILE A 298 6.47 17.91 2.89
CA ILE A 298 6.17 19.34 2.71
C ILE A 298 6.85 20.17 3.81
N GLU A 299 6.82 19.71 5.05
CA GLU A 299 7.42 20.42 6.19
C GLU A 299 8.95 20.32 6.22
N ASN A 300 9.49 19.21 5.78
CA ASN A 300 10.93 18.95 5.71
C ASN A 300 11.25 17.96 4.58
N GLU A 301 11.63 18.47 3.43
CA GLU A 301 11.99 17.65 2.28
C GLU A 301 13.27 16.83 2.49
N ASP A 302 14.15 17.27 3.40
CA ASP A 302 15.44 16.61 3.69
C ASP A 302 15.28 15.33 4.56
N VAL A 303 14.04 14.92 4.87
CA VAL A 303 13.76 13.61 5.50
C VAL A 303 14.30 12.46 4.66
N ILE A 304 14.26 12.62 3.33
CA ILE A 304 14.93 11.75 2.36
C ILE A 304 15.78 12.60 1.41
N PRO A 305 16.97 12.15 1.02
CA PRO A 305 17.79 12.86 0.03
C PRO A 305 17.16 12.78 -1.38
N PRO A 306 17.65 13.55 -2.37
CA PRO A 306 17.33 13.30 -3.77
C PRO A 306 17.61 11.84 -4.17
N GLY A 307 16.78 11.28 -5.03
CA GLY A 307 16.86 9.89 -5.46
C GLY A 307 15.56 9.11 -5.29
N VAL A 308 15.62 7.81 -5.49
CA VAL A 308 14.49 6.88 -5.39
C VAL A 308 14.56 6.13 -4.07
N HIS A 309 13.53 6.25 -3.25
CA HIS A 309 13.51 5.73 -1.88
C HIS A 309 12.27 4.89 -1.62
N PRO A 310 12.44 3.66 -1.09
CA PRO A 310 11.34 2.86 -0.57
C PRO A 310 10.91 3.37 0.82
N PRO A 311 9.74 2.92 1.36
CA PRO A 311 9.22 3.40 2.64
C PRO A 311 10.15 3.16 3.83
N GLU A 312 10.96 2.12 3.80
CA GLU A 312 11.94 1.79 4.85
C GLU A 312 13.08 2.78 4.98
N ALA A 313 13.22 3.70 4.01
CA ALA A 313 14.19 4.80 4.10
C ALA A 313 13.77 5.88 5.11
N LEU A 314 12.49 5.92 5.51
CA LEU A 314 12.01 6.88 6.48
C LEU A 314 12.60 6.63 7.87
N PRO A 315 13.03 7.68 8.59
CA PRO A 315 13.56 7.57 9.94
C PRO A 315 12.47 7.29 10.97
N ASP A 316 12.85 6.78 12.14
CA ASP A 316 11.93 6.38 13.20
C ASP A 316 11.00 7.51 13.66
N TYR A 317 11.46 8.75 13.73
CA TYR A 317 10.59 9.88 14.10
C TYR A 317 9.45 10.11 13.10
N ALA A 318 9.70 9.89 11.81
CA ALA A 318 8.66 9.99 10.79
C ALA A 318 7.64 8.85 10.93
N ILE A 319 8.12 7.63 11.19
CA ILE A 319 7.27 6.45 11.43
C ILE A 319 6.43 6.65 12.70
N SER A 320 7.04 7.12 13.78
CA SER A 320 6.35 7.44 15.04
C SER A 320 5.24 8.46 14.84
N ARG A 321 5.50 9.51 14.04
CA ARG A 321 4.49 10.51 13.69
C ARG A 321 3.33 9.88 12.89
N ILE A 322 3.63 9.05 11.89
CA ILE A 322 2.60 8.36 11.10
C ILE A 322 1.69 7.53 12.02
N ILE A 323 2.26 6.71 12.89
CA ILE A 323 1.50 5.89 13.85
C ILE A 323 0.65 6.75 14.78
N THR A 324 1.23 7.82 15.32
CA THR A 324 0.54 8.72 16.26
C THR A 324 -0.65 9.41 15.58
N GLU A 325 -0.47 9.92 14.36
CA GLU A 325 -1.54 10.55 13.62
C GLU A 325 -2.61 9.53 13.19
N MET A 326 -2.24 8.32 12.74
CA MET A 326 -3.20 7.26 12.45
C MET A 326 -4.05 6.90 13.68
N LYS A 327 -3.44 6.75 14.85
CA LYS A 327 -4.16 6.53 16.12
C LYS A 327 -5.11 7.67 16.45
N SER A 328 -4.72 8.91 16.21
CA SER A 328 -5.57 10.10 16.45
C SER A 328 -6.81 10.13 15.54
N HIS A 329 -6.75 9.46 14.39
CA HIS A 329 -7.88 9.26 13.48
C HIS A 329 -8.69 7.98 13.77
N GLY A 330 -8.40 7.30 14.89
CA GLY A 330 -9.16 6.14 15.36
C GLY A 330 -8.67 4.79 14.82
N VAL A 331 -7.56 4.75 14.08
CA VAL A 331 -6.95 3.47 13.69
C VAL A 331 -6.37 2.80 14.93
N ILE A 332 -6.70 1.55 15.18
CA ILE A 332 -6.16 0.75 16.29
C ILE A 332 -4.81 0.21 15.86
N ILE A 333 -3.78 0.55 16.61
CA ILE A 333 -2.42 0.06 16.36
C ILE A 333 -1.84 -0.43 17.68
N ASP A 334 -1.70 -1.74 17.79
CA ASP A 334 -1.09 -2.44 18.93
C ASP A 334 0.30 -2.92 18.55
N GLY A 335 1.27 -2.73 19.45
CA GLY A 335 2.64 -3.17 19.26
C GLY A 335 3.63 -2.28 20.00
N PRO A 336 4.94 -2.56 19.87
CA PRO A 336 5.98 -1.74 20.49
C PRO A 336 5.88 -0.27 20.07
N GLU A 337 6.13 0.63 21.03
CA GLU A 337 6.23 2.06 20.72
C GLU A 337 7.50 2.32 19.89
N ILE A 338 7.40 3.30 18.99
CA ILE A 338 8.54 3.78 18.23
C ILE A 338 9.02 5.07 18.89
N ASP A 339 10.06 4.93 19.70
CA ASP A 339 10.67 6.07 20.40
C ASP A 339 11.33 7.03 19.43
N LEU A 340 11.21 8.32 19.74
CA LEU A 340 11.80 9.43 18.99
C LEU A 340 13.31 9.51 19.14
#